data_4919a823b95a37cf93267645b7d72247
#
_entry.id   4919a823b95a37cf93267645b7d72247
#
_cell.length_a   1.000
_cell.length_b   1.000
_cell.length_c   1.000
_cell.angle_alpha   90.00
_cell.angle_beta   90.00
_cell.angle_gamma   90.00
#
_symmetry.space_group_name_H-M   'P 1'
#
loop_
_entity.id
_entity.type
_entity.pdbx_description
1 polymer ?
#
loop_
_entity_poly.entity_id
_entity_poly.type
_entity_poly.pdbx_seq_one_letter_code
_entity_poly.pdbx_strand_id
1 'polypeptide(L)'
;MSTEPHVTTEPEVTAEPAVGTGHAAPSGAEAWPQDAPASATDVLIALRFADRAARKAVGAELAGTGLHTGQELVLAKLLHHGSLPVAKLAHVLDVEVPTATKTTQRMETAGLVRRLKNSADARQVSIELTDRGVELAHTVQEVYDRAGRRALAELTPEDRRVLRNLLWTVTTTLEGSP
;
A
#
# COMPACT_ATOMS: atom_id res chain seq x y z
N MET A 1 -79.62 6.06 4.26
CA MET A 1 -78.46 6.19 5.21
C MET A 1 -77.53 5.01 4.94
N SER A 2 -76.60 5.25 4.03
CA SER A 2 -75.58 4.23 3.62
C SER A 2 -74.30 4.59 4.28
N THR A 3 -73.77 3.67 5.05
CA THR A 3 -72.49 3.76 5.75
C THR A 3 -71.44 3.13 4.83
N GLU A 4 -70.50 3.93 4.30
CA GLU A 4 -69.30 3.43 3.59
C GLU A 4 -68.27 2.94 4.60
N PRO A 5 -67.55 1.83 4.30
CA PRO A 5 -66.44 1.41 5.10
C PRO A 5 -65.16 2.12 4.69
N HIS A 6 -64.46 2.67 5.66
CA HIS A 6 -63.16 3.30 5.59
C HIS A 6 -62.09 2.21 5.32
N VAL A 7 -61.46 2.26 4.14
CA VAL A 7 -60.30 1.44 3.82
C VAL A 7 -59.08 2.15 4.35
N THR A 8 -58.48 1.60 5.40
CA THR A 8 -57.19 2.01 5.93
C THR A 8 -56.09 1.35 5.10
N THR A 9 -55.42 2.12 4.28
CA THR A 9 -54.23 1.68 3.56
C THR A 9 -53.04 1.78 4.50
N GLU A 10 -52.51 0.63 4.90
CA GLU A 10 -51.23 0.54 5.60
C GLU A 10 -50.09 0.91 4.64
N PRO A 11 -49.04 1.64 5.08
CA PRO A 11 -47.89 1.93 4.24
C PRO A 11 -47.07 0.67 4.04
N GLU A 12 -46.82 0.34 2.79
CA GLU A 12 -45.92 -0.70 2.31
C GLU A 12 -44.52 -0.43 2.83
N VAL A 13 -44.06 -1.27 3.77
CA VAL A 13 -42.67 -1.26 4.26
C VAL A 13 -41.80 -1.74 3.14
N THR A 14 -41.13 -0.81 2.47
CA THR A 14 -40.04 -1.11 1.54
C THR A 14 -38.95 -1.88 2.28
N ALA A 15 -38.83 -3.16 1.95
CA ALA A 15 -37.76 -4.03 2.45
C ALA A 15 -36.39 -3.41 2.06
N GLU A 16 -35.59 -3.09 3.06
CA GLU A 16 -34.18 -2.80 2.87
C GLU A 16 -33.50 -3.96 2.14
N PRO A 17 -32.61 -3.70 1.17
CA PRO A 17 -31.86 -4.77 0.55
C PRO A 17 -31.01 -5.46 1.61
N ALA A 18 -31.17 -6.77 1.75
CA ALA A 18 -30.39 -7.62 2.64
C ALA A 18 -28.89 -7.33 2.41
N VAL A 19 -28.21 -6.88 3.47
CA VAL A 19 -26.77 -6.78 3.54
C VAL A 19 -26.21 -8.16 3.24
N GLY A 20 -25.64 -8.31 2.04
CA GLY A 20 -25.09 -9.56 1.57
C GLY A 20 -24.03 -10.07 2.53
N THR A 21 -24.24 -11.25 3.01
CA THR A 21 -23.33 -12.05 3.83
C THR A 21 -21.93 -12.04 3.22
N GLY A 22 -20.94 -11.73 4.06
CA GLY A 22 -19.55 -11.54 3.73
C GLY A 22 -19.00 -12.54 2.70
N HIS A 23 -18.53 -12.00 1.58
CA HIS A 23 -17.74 -12.74 0.63
C HIS A 23 -16.39 -13.06 1.27
N ALA A 24 -16.22 -14.35 1.61
CA ALA A 24 -14.89 -14.88 1.87
C ALA A 24 -14.06 -14.69 0.59
N ALA A 25 -12.85 -14.18 0.74
CA ALA A 25 -11.96 -14.03 -0.37
C ALA A 25 -11.73 -15.34 -1.10
N PRO A 26 -11.70 -15.35 -2.44
CA PRO A 26 -11.45 -16.56 -3.20
C PRO A 26 -10.11 -17.17 -2.80
N SER A 27 -10.14 -18.37 -2.25
CA SER A 27 -8.94 -19.15 -2.03
C SER A 27 -8.52 -19.72 -3.38
N GLY A 28 -7.57 -19.10 -4.02
CA GLY A 28 -6.68 -19.67 -5.06
C GLY A 28 -7.24 -20.20 -6.37
N ALA A 29 -8.55 -20.29 -6.59
CA ALA A 29 -9.12 -20.87 -7.81
C ALA A 29 -10.46 -20.27 -8.26
N GLU A 30 -11.14 -19.48 -7.45
CA GLU A 30 -12.38 -18.83 -7.88
C GLU A 30 -12.06 -17.38 -8.30
N ALA A 31 -11.98 -17.18 -9.62
CA ALA A 31 -11.88 -15.84 -10.18
C ALA A 31 -13.19 -15.07 -9.94
N TRP A 32 -13.07 -13.79 -9.66
CA TRP A 32 -14.21 -12.88 -9.67
C TRP A 32 -14.93 -12.97 -11.02
N PRO A 33 -16.28 -12.95 -11.06
CA PRO A 33 -17.01 -12.94 -12.32
C PRO A 33 -16.55 -11.76 -13.16
N GLN A 34 -15.99 -12.05 -14.34
CA GLN A 34 -15.38 -11.01 -15.19
C GLN A 34 -16.40 -10.00 -15.72
N ASP A 35 -17.66 -10.45 -15.86
CA ASP A 35 -18.76 -9.67 -16.45
C ASP A 35 -19.67 -9.01 -15.41
N ALA A 36 -19.42 -9.21 -14.12
CA ALA A 36 -20.21 -8.60 -13.06
C ALA A 36 -19.67 -7.18 -12.73
N PRO A 37 -20.55 -6.20 -12.48
CA PRO A 37 -20.12 -4.90 -12.00
C PRO A 37 -19.42 -5.07 -10.64
N ALA A 38 -18.19 -4.54 -10.53
CA ALA A 38 -17.42 -4.58 -9.30
C ALA A 38 -17.98 -3.57 -8.28
N SER A 39 -18.41 -4.04 -7.12
CA SER A 39 -18.77 -3.15 -6.02
C SER A 39 -17.52 -2.47 -5.41
N ALA A 40 -17.70 -1.35 -4.72
CA ALA A 40 -16.61 -0.70 -3.99
C ALA A 40 -15.96 -1.63 -2.96
N THR A 41 -16.76 -2.51 -2.33
CA THR A 41 -16.29 -3.52 -1.39
C THR A 41 -15.39 -4.55 -2.09
N ASP A 42 -15.79 -5.03 -3.26
CA ASP A 42 -15.00 -6.01 -4.02
C ASP A 42 -13.64 -5.44 -4.42
N VAL A 43 -13.63 -4.19 -4.90
CA VAL A 43 -12.39 -3.49 -5.27
C VAL A 43 -11.47 -3.32 -4.06
N LEU A 44 -12.00 -2.91 -2.91
CA LEU A 44 -11.19 -2.74 -1.70
C LEU A 44 -10.63 -4.07 -1.19
N ILE A 45 -11.42 -5.15 -1.25
CA ILE A 45 -10.97 -6.49 -0.90
C ILE A 45 -9.88 -6.96 -1.88
N ALA A 46 -10.08 -6.81 -3.19
CA ALA A 46 -9.10 -7.17 -4.20
C ALA A 46 -7.76 -6.44 -4.00
N LEU A 47 -7.79 -5.15 -3.68
CA LEU A 47 -6.62 -4.34 -3.36
C LEU A 47 -5.84 -4.92 -2.16
N ARG A 48 -6.53 -5.31 -1.08
CA ARG A 48 -5.89 -5.94 0.09
C ARG A 48 -5.22 -7.27 -0.24
N PHE A 49 -5.83 -8.07 -1.12
CA PHE A 49 -5.21 -9.33 -1.58
C PHE A 49 -4.00 -9.09 -2.45
N ALA A 50 -4.07 -8.13 -3.37
CA ALA A 50 -2.95 -7.75 -4.22
C ALA A 50 -1.76 -7.25 -3.38
N ASP A 51 -1.99 -6.37 -2.40
CA ASP A 51 -0.96 -5.89 -1.48
C ASP A 51 -0.32 -7.04 -0.69
N ARG A 52 -1.12 -7.93 -0.11
CA ARG A 52 -0.61 -9.10 0.63
C ARG A 52 0.24 -10.02 -0.25
N ALA A 53 -0.22 -10.30 -1.47
CA ALA A 53 0.51 -11.14 -2.42
C ALA A 53 1.83 -10.50 -2.85
N ALA A 54 1.83 -9.20 -3.13
CA ALA A 54 3.01 -8.43 -3.48
C ALA A 54 4.04 -8.43 -2.34
N ARG A 55 3.63 -8.14 -1.10
CA ARG A 55 4.51 -8.21 0.09
C ARG A 55 5.11 -9.60 0.29
N LYS A 56 4.30 -10.66 0.12
CA LYS A 56 4.79 -12.05 0.22
C LYS A 56 5.83 -12.35 -0.85
N ALA A 57 5.60 -11.95 -2.09
CA ALA A 57 6.51 -12.18 -3.20
C ALA A 57 7.85 -11.46 -3.01
N VAL A 58 7.81 -10.17 -2.65
CA VAL A 58 9.01 -9.36 -2.38
C VAL A 58 9.76 -9.91 -1.15
N GLY A 59 9.05 -10.21 -0.06
CA GLY A 59 9.66 -10.74 1.16
C GLY A 59 10.35 -12.09 0.96
N ALA A 60 9.80 -12.97 0.12
CA ALA A 60 10.43 -14.24 -0.21
C ALA A 60 11.75 -14.05 -0.97
N GLU A 61 11.83 -13.09 -1.87
CA GLU A 61 13.07 -12.79 -2.64
C GLU A 61 14.11 -12.03 -1.81
N LEU A 62 13.68 -11.26 -0.83
CA LEU A 62 14.57 -10.57 0.12
C LEU A 62 15.01 -11.46 1.29
N ALA A 63 14.46 -12.67 1.41
CA ALA A 63 14.90 -13.62 2.41
C ALA A 63 16.41 -13.89 2.27
N GLY A 64 17.15 -13.79 3.38
CA GLY A 64 18.62 -13.94 3.37
C GLY A 64 19.40 -12.63 3.21
N THR A 65 18.78 -11.50 2.86
CA THR A 65 19.47 -10.19 2.86
C THR A 65 19.68 -9.60 4.26
N GLY A 66 19.00 -10.15 5.26
CA GLY A 66 18.96 -9.62 6.63
C GLY A 66 18.04 -8.41 6.80
N LEU A 67 17.30 -8.02 5.78
CA LEU A 67 16.30 -6.94 5.87
C LEU A 67 15.05 -7.41 6.62
N HIS A 68 14.56 -6.54 7.49
CA HIS A 68 13.24 -6.67 8.10
C HIS A 68 12.20 -5.89 7.29
N THR A 69 10.94 -6.33 7.37
CA THR A 69 9.81 -5.67 6.70
C THR A 69 9.79 -4.16 6.93
N GLY A 70 9.68 -3.40 5.87
CA GLY A 70 9.68 -1.93 5.86
C GLY A 70 11.05 -1.28 5.66
N GLN A 71 12.16 -2.00 5.93
CA GLN A 71 13.51 -1.46 5.69
C GLN A 71 13.82 -1.35 4.19
N GLU A 72 13.27 -2.25 3.39
CA GLU A 72 13.38 -2.21 1.93
C GLU A 72 12.79 -0.93 1.35
N LEU A 73 11.68 -0.45 1.91
CA LEU A 73 11.07 0.82 1.48
C LEU A 73 11.94 2.03 1.87
N VAL A 74 12.56 2.00 3.05
CA VAL A 74 13.52 3.04 3.46
C VAL A 74 14.69 3.11 2.48
N LEU A 75 15.28 1.96 2.14
CA LEU A 75 16.38 1.89 1.16
C LEU A 75 15.95 2.44 -0.20
N ALA A 76 14.80 2.02 -0.72
CA ALA A 76 14.28 2.48 -2.00
C ALA A 76 14.04 4.02 -2.01
N LYS A 77 13.45 4.57 -0.94
CA LYS A 77 13.21 6.01 -0.84
C LYS A 77 14.51 6.80 -0.72
N LEU A 78 15.47 6.34 0.07
CA LEU A 78 16.76 7.01 0.20
C LEU A 78 17.61 6.90 -1.08
N LEU A 79 17.53 5.79 -1.81
CA LEU A 79 18.20 5.66 -3.12
C LEU A 79 17.66 6.69 -4.13
N HIS A 80 16.35 6.93 -4.10
CA HIS A 80 15.70 7.89 -5.02
C HIS A 80 15.94 9.36 -4.63
N HIS A 81 15.91 9.68 -3.33
CA HIS A 81 15.93 11.06 -2.85
C HIS A 81 17.32 11.52 -2.36
N GLY A 82 18.29 10.62 -2.24
CA GLY A 82 19.58 10.89 -1.61
C GLY A 82 19.46 10.90 -0.08
N SER A 83 19.47 12.09 0.52
CA SER A 83 19.27 12.26 1.97
C SER A 83 17.92 12.86 2.30
N LEU A 84 17.29 12.39 3.38
CA LEU A 84 16.00 12.88 3.86
C LEU A 84 16.03 13.14 5.39
N PRO A 85 15.44 14.24 5.87
CA PRO A 85 15.10 14.39 7.27
C PRO A 85 14.18 13.24 7.74
N VAL A 86 14.36 12.76 8.99
CA VAL A 86 13.56 11.63 9.52
C VAL A 86 12.06 11.91 9.44
N ALA A 87 11.62 13.13 9.71
CA ALA A 87 10.21 13.51 9.60
C ALA A 87 9.69 13.40 8.16
N LYS A 88 10.50 13.83 7.17
CA LYS A 88 10.11 13.69 5.76
C LYS A 88 10.14 12.23 5.30
N LEU A 89 11.10 11.44 5.80
CA LEU A 89 11.13 10.00 5.56
C LEU A 89 9.89 9.31 6.12
N ALA A 90 9.46 9.67 7.33
CA ALA A 90 8.22 9.17 7.94
C ALA A 90 7.00 9.47 7.07
N HIS A 91 6.89 10.72 6.60
CA HIS A 91 5.80 11.15 5.71
C HIS A 91 5.78 10.37 4.38
N VAL A 92 6.94 10.21 3.69
CA VAL A 92 6.98 9.49 2.40
C VAL A 92 6.84 7.97 2.54
N LEU A 93 6.96 7.43 3.75
CA LEU A 93 6.74 6.01 4.07
C LEU A 93 5.35 5.75 4.66
N ASP A 94 4.58 6.81 4.88
CA ASP A 94 3.27 6.76 5.56
C ASP A 94 3.35 6.04 6.92
N VAL A 95 4.29 6.49 7.76
CA VAL A 95 4.46 5.97 9.12
C VAL A 95 4.68 7.10 10.10
N GLU A 96 4.37 6.85 11.37
CA GLU A 96 4.67 7.79 12.46
C GLU A 96 6.17 8.04 12.62
N VAL A 97 6.55 9.28 12.95
CA VAL A 97 7.96 9.70 13.16
C VAL A 97 8.72 8.80 14.15
N PRO A 98 8.14 8.35 15.28
CA PRO A 98 8.81 7.40 16.18
C PRO A 98 9.14 6.06 15.51
N THR A 99 8.25 5.57 14.62
CA THR A 99 8.47 4.33 13.85
C THR A 99 9.63 4.49 12.87
N ALA A 100 9.64 5.57 12.07
CA ALA A 100 10.74 5.89 11.17
C ALA A 100 12.07 6.05 11.94
N THR A 101 12.06 6.72 13.10
CA THR A 101 13.22 6.89 13.97
C THR A 101 13.78 5.56 14.43
N LYS A 102 12.92 4.66 14.93
CA LYS A 102 13.33 3.34 15.40
C LYS A 102 13.88 2.46 14.24
N THR A 103 13.25 2.54 13.08
CA THR A 103 13.68 1.80 11.89
C THR A 103 15.06 2.30 11.43
N THR A 104 15.25 3.61 11.29
CA THR A 104 16.53 4.20 10.87
C THR A 104 17.65 3.95 11.89
N GLN A 105 17.37 3.93 13.20
CA GLN A 105 18.35 3.56 14.23
C GLN A 105 18.83 2.11 14.06
N ARG A 106 17.92 1.16 13.78
CA ARG A 106 18.29 -0.23 13.53
C ARG A 106 19.14 -0.36 12.25
N MET A 107 18.78 0.37 11.20
CA MET A 107 19.53 0.38 9.95
C MET A 107 20.91 1.03 10.10
N GLU A 108 21.04 2.05 10.94
CA GLU A 108 22.31 2.67 11.31
C GLU A 108 23.20 1.68 12.05
N THR A 109 22.67 0.95 13.02
CA THR A 109 23.39 -0.12 13.74
C THR A 109 23.83 -1.24 12.77
N ALA A 110 23.02 -1.53 11.74
CA ALA A 110 23.36 -2.50 10.69
C ALA A 110 24.34 -1.94 9.64
N GLY A 111 24.73 -0.67 9.73
CA GLY A 111 25.65 -0.02 8.80
C GLY A 111 25.07 0.24 7.41
N LEU A 112 23.74 0.34 7.29
CA LEU A 112 23.06 0.56 6.02
C LEU A 112 22.78 2.04 5.76
N VAL A 113 22.62 2.82 6.83
CA VAL A 113 22.38 4.27 6.75
C VAL A 113 23.29 4.97 7.73
N ARG A 114 23.51 6.26 7.52
CA ARG A 114 24.18 7.16 8.46
C ARG A 114 23.41 8.44 8.65
N ARG A 115 23.64 9.08 9.80
CA ARG A 115 23.05 10.36 10.14
C ARG A 115 23.95 11.49 9.68
N LEU A 116 23.34 12.45 9.00
CA LEU A 116 23.97 13.72 8.66
C LEU A 116 23.42 14.81 9.57
N LYS A 117 24.31 15.53 10.23
CA LYS A 117 23.92 16.77 10.91
C LYS A 117 23.80 17.87 9.84
N ASN A 118 22.66 18.55 9.80
CA ASN A 118 22.53 19.71 8.94
C ASN A 118 23.42 20.83 9.48
N SER A 119 24.33 21.34 8.64
CA SER A 119 25.23 22.44 9.03
C SER A 119 24.50 23.77 9.27
N ALA A 120 23.31 23.94 8.68
CA ALA A 120 22.48 25.15 8.83
C ALA A 120 21.51 25.07 10.03
N ASP A 121 21.10 23.87 10.44
CA ASP A 121 20.24 23.64 11.59
C ASP A 121 20.61 22.31 12.28
N ALA A 122 21.37 22.41 13.36
CA ALA A 122 21.82 21.24 14.14
C ALA A 122 20.68 20.40 14.74
N ARG A 123 19.43 20.90 14.68
CA ARG A 123 18.23 20.18 15.15
C ARG A 123 17.67 19.25 14.08
N GLN A 124 18.02 19.46 12.82
CA GLN A 124 17.58 18.60 11.71
C GLN A 124 18.64 17.53 11.41
N VAL A 125 18.29 16.30 11.70
CA VAL A 125 19.09 15.12 11.34
C VAL A 125 18.51 14.52 10.06
N SER A 126 19.31 14.47 9.03
CA SER A 126 18.99 13.75 7.79
C SER A 126 19.61 12.36 7.82
N ILE A 127 18.97 11.44 7.13
CA ILE A 127 19.43 10.07 6.94
C ILE A 127 19.84 9.91 5.49
N GLU A 128 20.97 9.27 5.26
CA GLU A 128 21.43 8.87 3.91
C GLU A 128 21.94 7.43 3.92
N LEU A 129 22.05 6.83 2.74
CA LEU A 129 22.62 5.49 2.58
C LEU A 129 24.14 5.53 2.78
N THR A 130 24.70 4.47 3.37
CA THR A 130 26.12 4.14 3.25
C THR A 130 26.36 3.43 1.91
N ASP A 131 27.63 3.19 1.53
CA ASP A 131 27.95 2.43 0.31
C ASP A 131 27.30 1.03 0.34
N ARG A 132 27.36 0.34 1.48
CA ARG A 132 26.65 -0.93 1.72
C ARG A 132 25.13 -0.77 1.60
N GLY A 133 24.59 0.34 2.09
CA GLY A 133 23.17 0.67 1.95
C GLY A 133 22.78 0.88 0.49
N VAL A 134 23.61 1.53 -0.31
CA VAL A 134 23.40 1.72 -1.75
C VAL A 134 23.40 0.37 -2.49
N GLU A 135 24.39 -0.49 -2.25
CA GLU A 135 24.44 -1.83 -2.86
C GLU A 135 23.17 -2.63 -2.54
N LEU A 136 22.73 -2.63 -1.27
CA LEU A 136 21.54 -3.35 -0.87
C LEU A 136 20.27 -2.70 -1.43
N ALA A 137 20.22 -1.37 -1.58
CA ALA A 137 19.10 -0.67 -2.19
C ALA A 137 18.95 -1.04 -3.68
N HIS A 138 20.04 -1.22 -4.42
CA HIS A 138 19.99 -1.73 -5.79
C HIS A 138 19.44 -3.17 -5.84
N THR A 139 19.89 -4.03 -4.92
CA THR A 139 19.33 -5.39 -4.79
C THR A 139 17.81 -5.36 -4.55
N VAL A 140 17.35 -4.47 -3.65
CA VAL A 140 15.91 -4.26 -3.40
C VAL A 140 15.20 -3.83 -4.68
N GLN A 141 15.75 -2.88 -5.42
CA GLN A 141 15.16 -2.41 -6.68
C GLN A 141 15.01 -3.55 -7.69
N GLU A 142 16.04 -4.36 -7.87
CA GLU A 142 15.98 -5.53 -8.77
C GLU A 142 14.91 -6.54 -8.35
N VAL A 143 14.72 -6.76 -7.04
CA VAL A 143 13.66 -7.63 -6.51
C VAL A 143 12.29 -7.08 -6.87
N TYR A 144 12.06 -5.78 -6.65
CA TYR A 144 10.79 -5.14 -7.04
C TYR A 144 10.55 -5.21 -8.54
N ASP A 145 11.57 -5.01 -9.36
CA ASP A 145 11.49 -5.11 -10.82
C ASP A 145 11.13 -6.54 -11.27
N ARG A 146 11.75 -7.57 -10.67
CA ARG A 146 11.41 -8.97 -10.99
C ARG A 146 10.00 -9.34 -10.54
N ALA A 147 9.66 -8.99 -9.30
CA ALA A 147 8.31 -9.25 -8.76
C ALA A 147 7.23 -8.51 -9.58
N GLY A 148 7.49 -7.25 -9.94
CA GLY A 148 6.59 -6.43 -10.76
C GLY A 148 6.41 -7.01 -12.16
N ARG A 149 7.50 -7.40 -12.86
CA ARG A 149 7.39 -8.05 -14.17
C ARG A 149 6.54 -9.32 -14.10
N ARG A 150 6.71 -10.15 -13.07
CA ARG A 150 5.94 -11.38 -12.90
C ARG A 150 4.48 -11.09 -12.57
N ALA A 151 4.22 -10.18 -11.65
CA ALA A 151 2.86 -9.85 -11.22
C ALA A 151 2.02 -9.19 -12.31
N LEU A 152 2.66 -8.45 -13.20
CA LEU A 152 2.00 -7.66 -14.25
C LEU A 152 2.23 -8.25 -15.65
N ALA A 153 2.62 -9.53 -15.75
CA ALA A 153 2.97 -10.16 -17.04
C ALA A 153 1.81 -10.13 -18.05
N GLU A 154 0.60 -10.38 -17.58
CA GLU A 154 -0.62 -10.42 -18.40
C GLU A 154 -1.18 -9.02 -18.73
N LEU A 155 -0.65 -7.95 -18.14
CA LEU A 155 -1.11 -6.59 -18.37
C LEU A 155 -0.31 -5.92 -19.48
N THR A 156 -1.02 -5.28 -20.41
CA THR A 156 -0.39 -4.42 -21.41
C THR A 156 0.27 -3.19 -20.76
N PRO A 157 1.20 -2.49 -21.43
CA PRO A 157 1.76 -1.25 -20.92
C PRO A 157 0.70 -0.20 -20.56
N GLU A 158 -0.38 -0.14 -21.34
CA GLU A 158 -1.51 0.76 -21.09
C GLU A 158 -2.27 0.36 -19.84
N ASP A 159 -2.60 -0.94 -19.65
CA ASP A 159 -3.27 -1.42 -18.44
C ASP A 159 -2.45 -1.12 -17.18
N ARG A 160 -1.12 -1.29 -17.24
CA ARG A 160 -0.22 -0.96 -16.13
C ARG A 160 -0.27 0.53 -15.79
N ARG A 161 -0.34 1.41 -16.80
CA ARG A 161 -0.47 2.85 -16.63
C ARG A 161 -1.80 3.21 -15.96
N VAL A 162 -2.90 2.63 -16.45
CA VAL A 162 -4.25 2.82 -15.92
C VAL A 162 -4.32 2.33 -14.47
N LEU A 163 -3.86 1.11 -14.21
CA LEU A 163 -3.85 0.52 -12.87
C LEU A 163 -3.07 1.39 -11.88
N ARG A 164 -1.87 1.83 -12.23
CA ARG A 164 -1.07 2.72 -11.38
C ARG A 164 -1.83 4.00 -11.03
N ASN A 165 -2.47 4.64 -12.02
CA ASN A 165 -3.19 5.89 -11.81
C ASN A 165 -4.44 5.69 -10.94
N LEU A 166 -5.17 4.58 -11.13
CA LEU A 166 -6.32 4.24 -10.29
C LEU A 166 -5.92 3.96 -8.84
N LEU A 167 -4.85 3.20 -8.63
CA LEU A 167 -4.30 2.95 -7.30
C LEU A 167 -3.88 4.26 -6.62
N TRP A 168 -3.24 5.17 -7.35
CA TRP A 168 -2.87 6.48 -6.84
C TRP A 168 -4.09 7.31 -6.44
N THR A 169 -5.14 7.32 -7.26
CA THR A 169 -6.41 8.00 -6.94
C THR A 169 -7.04 7.45 -5.66
N VAL A 170 -7.07 6.12 -5.51
CA VAL A 170 -7.60 5.49 -4.28
C VAL A 170 -6.78 5.91 -3.06
N THR A 171 -5.44 5.88 -3.16
CA THR A 171 -4.54 6.29 -2.08
C THR A 171 -4.81 7.74 -1.66
N THR A 172 -4.77 8.68 -2.60
CA THR A 172 -4.99 10.11 -2.30
C THR A 172 -6.38 10.41 -1.76
N THR A 173 -7.40 9.66 -2.19
CA THR A 173 -8.76 9.81 -1.66
C THR A 173 -8.86 9.34 -0.21
N LEU A 174 -8.21 8.23 0.14
CA LEU A 174 -8.22 7.69 1.51
C LEU A 174 -7.37 8.51 2.48
N GLU A 175 -6.25 9.07 2.02
CA GLU A 175 -5.38 9.92 2.84
C GLU A 175 -5.96 11.33 3.05
N GLY A 176 -7.06 11.67 2.40
CA GLY A 176 -7.67 13.00 2.45
C GLY A 176 -6.73 14.01 1.79
N SER A 177 -6.85 14.20 0.50
CA SER A 177 -6.01 15.16 -0.25
C SER A 177 -5.84 16.49 0.48
N PRO A 178 -4.60 17.05 0.50
CA PRO A 178 -4.35 18.36 1.06
C PRO A 178 -5.12 19.46 0.31
#